data_c665c7f45d22fdf61b54eb555dfa689d
#
_entry.id   c665c7f45d22fdf61b54eb555dfa689d
#
_cell.length_a   1.000
_cell.length_b   1.000
_cell.length_c   1.000
_cell.angle_alpha   90.00
_cell.angle_beta   90.00
_cell.angle_gamma   90.00
#
_symmetry.space_group_name_H-M   'P 1'
#
loop_
_entity.id
_entity.type
_entity.pdbx_description
1 polymer ?
#
loop_
_entity_poly.entity_id
_entity_poly.type
_entity_poly.pdbx_seq_one_letter_code
_entity_poly.pdbx_strand_id
1 'polypeptide(L)'
;MPVHSHGGWDEKVANGALALVLHAHLPYVRGAEAHSLEEDWFFQALIECYLPLLETLERAATYSSQAPELTMGLSPTLLSLLADHTLRKRFPVWIEARLELLRLAPADRRAAADHLASSFQRHLNAWNLCDGDLITRFSELQRQGVLDLLTCGATHGYLPLLREHPEAVRAQLRTAVREHHRLLGERPLGIWLPECAYYEGLDRWMRDAGLRYAVLDGHGLLHAEPRPRYGVYAPVSYTHLTLPTNHPV
;
A
#
# COMPACT_ATOMS: atom_id res chain seq x y z
N MET A 1 7.33 -30.80 6.68
CA MET A 1 7.92 -30.35 5.43
C MET A 1 8.78 -29.14 5.75
N PRO A 2 10.06 -29.10 5.44
CA PRO A 2 10.92 -27.98 5.81
C PRO A 2 10.52 -26.74 5.02
N VAL A 3 10.42 -25.63 5.73
CA VAL A 3 10.29 -24.29 5.16
C VAL A 3 11.60 -23.98 4.44
N HIS A 4 11.55 -23.78 3.14
CA HIS A 4 12.72 -23.33 2.40
C HIS A 4 13.12 -21.93 2.90
N SER A 5 14.27 -21.87 3.55
CA SER A 5 14.98 -20.64 3.86
C SER A 5 15.45 -20.02 2.55
N HIS A 6 14.80 -18.96 2.13
CA HIS A 6 15.32 -18.14 1.03
C HIS A 6 16.42 -17.23 1.58
N GLY A 7 17.59 -17.36 0.99
CA GLY A 7 18.69 -16.40 1.05
C GLY A 7 19.46 -16.41 2.36
N GLY A 8 20.69 -16.94 2.34
CA GLY A 8 21.62 -16.90 3.45
C GLY A 8 21.90 -15.45 3.88
N TRP A 9 21.33 -15.07 4.99
CA TRP A 9 21.83 -13.98 5.80
C TRP A 9 23.15 -14.47 6.39
N ASP A 10 24.19 -13.70 6.21
CA ASP A 10 25.49 -13.97 6.84
C ASP A 10 25.26 -13.89 8.36
N GLU A 11 25.16 -15.04 9.04
CA GLU A 11 24.74 -15.19 10.45
C GLU A 11 25.64 -14.42 11.46
N LYS A 12 26.66 -13.72 11.00
CA LYS A 12 27.70 -13.14 11.88
C LYS A 12 27.56 -11.67 12.21
N VAL A 13 26.61 -10.89 11.65
CA VAL A 13 26.62 -9.42 11.87
C VAL A 13 25.25 -8.80 12.22
N ALA A 14 24.13 -9.47 12.06
CA ALA A 14 22.83 -8.84 12.30
C ALA A 14 22.35 -9.00 13.75
N ASN A 15 22.49 -7.95 14.59
CA ASN A 15 21.89 -7.88 15.91
C ASN A 15 20.38 -7.64 15.89
N GLY A 16 19.77 -7.54 14.71
CA GLY A 16 18.34 -7.31 14.52
C GLY A 16 18.00 -7.04 13.04
N ALA A 17 16.72 -6.93 12.76
CA ALA A 17 16.19 -6.56 11.45
C ALA A 17 15.20 -5.40 11.58
N LEU A 18 15.17 -4.51 10.58
CA LEU A 18 14.19 -3.44 10.45
C LEU A 18 13.26 -3.78 9.28
N ALA A 19 11.96 -3.96 9.56
CA ALA A 19 10.93 -4.08 8.53
C ALA A 19 10.26 -2.72 8.30
N LEU A 20 10.31 -2.21 7.08
CA LEU A 20 9.57 -1.02 6.68
C LEU A 20 8.27 -1.46 6.02
N VAL A 21 7.14 -1.11 6.64
CA VAL A 21 5.81 -1.43 6.14
C VAL A 21 5.05 -0.14 5.90
N LEU A 22 4.68 0.12 4.66
CA LEU A 22 3.86 1.26 4.27
C LEU A 22 2.41 0.81 4.02
N HIS A 23 1.48 1.72 4.22
CA HIS A 23 0.08 1.48 3.90
C HIS A 23 -0.47 2.57 3.00
N ALA A 24 -0.96 2.17 1.82
CA ALA A 24 -1.59 3.05 0.87
C ALA A 24 -3.09 2.75 0.76
N HIS A 25 -3.86 3.72 1.19
CA HIS A 25 -5.32 3.67 1.13
C HIS A 25 -5.88 5.02 0.73
N LEU A 26 -6.90 4.99 -0.12
CA LEU A 26 -7.83 6.08 -0.34
C LEU A 26 -9.25 5.50 -0.38
N PRO A 27 -10.24 6.22 0.17
CA PRO A 27 -11.63 5.87 -0.04
C PRO A 27 -11.96 5.95 -1.53
N TYR A 28 -13.05 5.32 -1.95
CA TYR A 28 -13.46 5.40 -3.34
C TYR A 28 -14.01 6.80 -3.65
N VAL A 29 -13.23 7.59 -4.37
CA VAL A 29 -13.44 9.03 -4.58
C VAL A 29 -13.83 9.41 -6.02
N ARG A 30 -14.09 8.43 -6.88
CA ARG A 30 -14.52 8.71 -8.24
C ARG A 30 -15.91 9.31 -8.28
N GLY A 31 -16.02 10.57 -8.65
CA GLY A 31 -17.28 11.27 -8.90
C GLY A 31 -17.84 11.04 -10.31
N ALA A 32 -19.14 11.34 -10.50
CA ALA A 32 -19.75 11.38 -11.81
C ALA A 32 -19.19 12.54 -12.66
N GLU A 33 -18.95 13.67 -12.00
CA GLU A 33 -18.39 14.87 -12.61
C GLU A 33 -16.88 14.96 -12.44
N ALA A 34 -16.21 15.57 -13.41
CA ALA A 34 -14.78 15.87 -13.28
C ALA A 34 -14.56 17.05 -12.33
N HIS A 35 -13.35 17.10 -11.73
CA HIS A 35 -12.91 18.21 -10.88
C HIS A 35 -13.61 18.29 -9.51
N SER A 36 -14.08 17.15 -8.97
CA SER A 36 -14.53 17.12 -7.59
C SER A 36 -13.33 17.22 -6.61
N LEU A 37 -13.58 17.73 -5.41
CA LEU A 37 -12.55 17.82 -4.35
C LEU A 37 -11.97 16.44 -4.02
N GLU A 38 -12.79 15.41 -4.08
CA GLU A 38 -12.40 14.03 -3.77
C GLU A 38 -11.47 13.47 -4.85
N GLU A 39 -11.71 13.77 -6.14
CA GLU A 39 -10.77 13.42 -7.22
C GLU A 39 -9.45 14.20 -7.09
N ASP A 40 -9.51 15.44 -6.63
CA ASP A 40 -8.32 16.25 -6.35
C ASP A 40 -7.39 15.57 -5.33
N TRP A 41 -7.95 14.99 -4.26
CA TRP A 41 -7.17 14.22 -3.28
C TRP A 41 -6.45 13.02 -3.90
N PHE A 42 -7.12 12.30 -4.79
CA PHE A 42 -6.51 11.17 -5.49
C PHE A 42 -5.38 11.63 -6.40
N PHE A 43 -5.58 12.70 -7.18
CA PHE A 43 -4.55 13.21 -8.08
C PHE A 43 -3.37 13.83 -7.33
N GLN A 44 -3.62 14.47 -6.18
CA GLN A 44 -2.55 14.91 -5.28
C GLN A 44 -1.75 13.73 -4.73
N ALA A 45 -2.43 12.67 -4.29
CA ALA A 45 -1.75 11.46 -3.81
C ALA A 45 -0.91 10.80 -4.91
N LEU A 46 -1.35 10.82 -6.18
CA LEU A 46 -0.55 10.34 -7.30
C LEU A 46 0.77 11.10 -7.42
N ILE A 47 0.71 12.43 -7.40
CA ILE A 47 1.87 13.28 -7.69
C ILE A 47 2.79 13.48 -6.50
N GLU A 48 2.26 13.43 -5.27
CA GLU A 48 3.04 13.67 -4.05
C GLU A 48 3.56 12.38 -3.40
N CYS A 49 2.89 11.24 -3.64
CA CYS A 49 3.22 9.97 -2.99
C CYS A 49 3.54 8.86 -3.98
N TYR A 50 2.59 8.44 -4.83
CA TYR A 50 2.73 7.17 -5.54
C TYR A 50 3.74 7.23 -6.69
N LEU A 51 3.74 8.30 -7.50
CA LEU A 51 4.72 8.48 -8.57
C LEU A 51 6.14 8.65 -8.02
N PRO A 52 6.40 9.54 -7.03
CA PRO A 52 7.74 9.66 -6.41
C PRO A 52 8.24 8.37 -5.76
N LEU A 53 7.34 7.61 -5.11
CA LEU A 53 7.68 6.35 -4.48
C LEU A 53 8.10 5.31 -5.52
N LEU A 54 7.31 5.12 -6.57
CA LEU A 54 7.62 4.21 -7.67
C LEU A 54 8.96 4.56 -8.32
N GLU A 55 9.19 5.82 -8.68
CA GLU A 55 10.47 6.28 -9.25
C GLU A 55 11.65 6.01 -8.31
N THR A 56 11.45 6.15 -7.00
CA THR A 56 12.50 5.90 -6.01
C THR A 56 12.83 4.41 -5.91
N LEU A 57 11.80 3.57 -5.86
CA LEU A 57 11.97 2.11 -5.78
C LEU A 57 12.57 1.53 -7.06
N GLU A 58 12.14 1.99 -8.22
CA GLU A 58 12.69 1.58 -9.52
C GLU A 58 14.17 1.96 -9.66
N ARG A 59 14.55 3.17 -9.19
CA ARG A 59 15.97 3.55 -9.12
C ARG A 59 16.75 2.66 -8.16
N ALA A 60 16.21 2.39 -6.96
CA ALA A 60 16.86 1.51 -6.01
C ALA A 60 17.07 0.11 -6.58
N ALA A 61 16.09 -0.45 -7.29
CA ALA A 61 16.17 -1.72 -7.99
C ALA A 61 17.28 -1.75 -9.06
N THR A 62 17.51 -0.61 -9.74
CA THR A 62 18.51 -0.52 -10.82
C THR A 62 19.94 -0.40 -10.30
N TYR A 63 20.14 0.33 -9.19
CA TYR A 63 21.49 0.67 -8.70
C TYR A 63 22.04 -0.25 -7.61
N SER A 64 21.22 -1.13 -7.04
CA SER A 64 21.63 -2.02 -5.95
C SER A 64 21.36 -3.48 -6.29
N SER A 65 22.39 -4.31 -6.21
CA SER A 65 22.23 -5.77 -6.22
C SER A 65 21.55 -6.29 -4.93
N GLN A 66 21.41 -5.43 -3.93
CA GLN A 66 20.67 -5.64 -2.69
C GLN A 66 19.65 -4.49 -2.56
N ALA A 67 18.65 -4.48 -3.46
CA ALA A 67 17.54 -3.54 -3.31
C ALA A 67 16.87 -3.76 -1.95
N PRO A 68 16.51 -2.68 -1.23
CA PRO A 68 15.78 -2.84 0.02
C PRO A 68 14.43 -3.49 -0.27
N GLU A 69 14.11 -4.55 0.45
CA GLU A 69 12.77 -5.12 0.44
C GLU A 69 11.85 -4.21 1.26
N LEU A 70 10.82 -3.69 0.64
CA LEU A 70 9.80 -2.87 1.28
C LEU A 70 8.46 -3.60 1.23
N THR A 71 7.77 -3.66 2.36
CA THR A 71 6.39 -4.15 2.39
C THR A 71 5.41 -3.00 2.24
N MET A 72 4.41 -3.13 1.37
CA MET A 72 3.42 -2.08 1.12
C MET A 72 2.00 -2.64 1.00
N GLY A 73 1.10 -2.15 1.84
CA GLY A 73 -0.32 -2.41 1.70
C GLY A 73 -0.95 -1.54 0.61
N LEU A 74 -1.60 -2.16 -0.38
CA LEU A 74 -2.42 -1.48 -1.37
C LEU A 74 -3.89 -1.86 -1.16
N SER A 75 -4.71 -0.90 -0.74
CA SER A 75 -6.12 -1.18 -0.53
C SER A 75 -6.84 -1.46 -1.86
N PRO A 76 -7.85 -2.34 -1.89
CA PRO A 76 -8.60 -2.62 -3.10
C PRO A 76 -9.31 -1.39 -3.67
N THR A 77 -9.74 -0.45 -2.84
CA THR A 77 -10.30 0.83 -3.27
C THR A 77 -9.28 1.65 -4.04
N LEU A 78 -8.05 1.79 -3.53
CA LEU A 78 -6.97 2.46 -4.23
C LEU A 78 -6.63 1.75 -5.56
N LEU A 79 -6.49 0.43 -5.55
CA LEU A 79 -6.24 -0.35 -6.77
C LEU A 79 -7.34 -0.13 -7.81
N SER A 80 -8.61 -0.04 -7.39
CA SER A 80 -9.73 0.24 -8.28
C SER A 80 -9.66 1.66 -8.88
N LEU A 81 -9.21 2.66 -8.10
CA LEU A 81 -8.99 4.02 -8.60
C LEU A 81 -7.83 4.07 -9.60
N LEU A 82 -6.72 3.39 -9.30
CA LEU A 82 -5.57 3.29 -10.22
C LEU A 82 -5.93 2.58 -11.53
N ALA A 83 -6.86 1.63 -11.50
CA ALA A 83 -7.36 0.92 -12.67
C ALA A 83 -8.43 1.70 -13.46
N ASP A 84 -9.02 2.76 -12.87
CA ASP A 84 -10.15 3.47 -13.50
C ASP A 84 -9.69 4.27 -14.71
N HIS A 85 -10.19 3.86 -15.88
CA HIS A 85 -9.84 4.47 -17.16
C HIS A 85 -10.26 5.95 -17.25
N THR A 86 -11.33 6.34 -16.56
CA THR A 86 -11.78 7.75 -16.55
C THR A 86 -10.81 8.61 -15.76
N LEU A 87 -10.39 8.15 -14.57
CA LEU A 87 -9.40 8.85 -13.76
C LEU A 87 -8.04 8.91 -14.45
N ARG A 88 -7.63 7.83 -15.10
CA ARG A 88 -6.39 7.83 -15.91
C ARG A 88 -6.40 8.90 -17.00
N LYS A 89 -7.53 9.15 -17.65
CA LYS A 89 -7.67 10.22 -18.64
C LYS A 89 -7.78 11.62 -18.04
N ARG A 90 -8.35 11.74 -16.85
CA ARG A 90 -8.53 13.04 -16.19
C ARG A 90 -7.24 13.57 -15.57
N PHE A 91 -6.34 12.69 -15.12
CA PHE A 91 -5.10 13.09 -14.44
C PHE A 91 -4.19 14.02 -15.28
N PRO A 92 -3.88 13.74 -16.57
CA PRO A 92 -3.10 14.67 -17.39
C PRO A 92 -3.74 16.05 -17.51
N VAL A 93 -5.05 16.12 -17.69
CA VAL A 93 -5.79 17.40 -17.76
C VAL A 93 -5.69 18.16 -16.44
N TRP A 94 -5.83 17.44 -15.32
CA TRP A 94 -5.70 18.02 -13.99
C TRP A 94 -4.30 18.60 -13.74
N ILE A 95 -3.24 17.87 -14.07
CA ILE A 95 -1.86 18.31 -13.83
C ILE A 95 -1.47 19.46 -14.76
N GLU A 96 -1.94 19.48 -16.01
CA GLU A 96 -1.73 20.59 -16.96
C GLU A 96 -2.37 21.89 -16.42
N ALA A 97 -3.59 21.81 -15.89
CA ALA A 97 -4.24 22.95 -15.24
C ALA A 97 -3.43 23.48 -14.03
N ARG A 98 -2.83 22.59 -13.24
CA ARG A 98 -1.94 22.98 -12.12
C ARG A 98 -0.65 23.62 -12.62
N LEU A 99 -0.04 23.13 -13.67
CA LEU A 99 1.14 23.72 -14.31
C LEU A 99 0.85 25.15 -14.82
N GLU A 100 -0.34 25.37 -15.38
CA GLU A 100 -0.74 26.71 -15.81
C GLU A 100 -0.89 27.67 -14.63
N LEU A 101 -1.51 27.24 -13.53
CA LEU A 101 -1.59 28.04 -12.30
C LEU A 101 -0.20 28.41 -11.75
N LEU A 102 0.75 27.48 -11.79
CA LEU A 102 2.12 27.73 -11.32
C LEU A 102 2.84 28.78 -12.19
N ARG A 103 2.54 28.85 -13.50
CA ARG A 103 3.09 29.89 -14.38
C ARG A 103 2.62 31.30 -14.01
N LEU A 104 1.45 31.41 -13.39
CA LEU A 104 0.87 32.67 -12.95
C LEU A 104 1.31 33.08 -11.53
N ALA A 105 2.19 32.34 -10.90
CA ALA A 105 2.63 32.60 -9.53
C ALA A 105 3.31 33.99 -9.42
N PRO A 106 3.02 34.74 -8.35
CA PRO A 106 3.65 36.06 -8.12
C PRO A 106 5.15 35.93 -7.88
N ALA A 107 5.87 37.06 -8.01
CA ALA A 107 7.34 37.10 -7.97
C ALA A 107 7.94 36.54 -6.68
N ASP A 108 7.30 36.79 -5.53
CA ASP A 108 7.72 36.31 -4.20
C ASP A 108 7.60 34.77 -4.04
N ARG A 109 6.82 34.11 -4.88
CA ARG A 109 6.62 32.67 -4.90
C ARG A 109 7.19 31.98 -6.14
N ARG A 110 7.81 32.70 -7.04
CA ARG A 110 8.29 32.20 -8.33
C ARG A 110 9.23 30.99 -8.17
N ALA A 111 10.22 31.07 -7.29
CA ALA A 111 11.17 29.96 -7.10
C ALA A 111 10.50 28.67 -6.64
N ALA A 112 9.53 28.76 -5.73
CA ALA A 112 8.75 27.58 -5.29
C ALA A 112 7.86 27.05 -6.42
N ALA A 113 7.21 27.92 -7.18
CA ALA A 113 6.38 27.55 -8.31
C ALA A 113 7.18 26.86 -9.42
N ASP A 114 8.38 27.33 -9.74
CA ASP A 114 9.26 26.74 -10.74
C ASP A 114 9.75 25.35 -10.29
N HIS A 115 10.05 25.19 -8.99
CA HIS A 115 10.41 23.89 -8.42
C HIS A 115 9.24 22.87 -8.54
N LEU A 116 8.03 23.27 -8.13
CA LEU A 116 6.83 22.43 -8.24
C LEU A 116 6.50 22.12 -9.71
N ALA A 117 6.57 23.11 -10.60
CA ALA A 117 6.30 22.90 -12.02
C ALA A 117 7.28 21.90 -12.63
N SER A 118 8.56 21.96 -12.28
CA SER A 118 9.57 21.00 -12.73
C SER A 118 9.25 19.59 -12.21
N SER A 119 8.80 19.46 -10.97
CA SER A 119 8.38 18.17 -10.39
C SER A 119 7.14 17.63 -11.10
N PHE A 120 6.11 18.45 -11.27
CA PHE A 120 4.87 18.07 -11.93
C PHE A 120 5.10 17.62 -13.38
N GLN A 121 5.97 18.34 -14.10
CA GLN A 121 6.31 17.96 -15.47
C GLN A 121 7.03 16.60 -15.54
N ARG A 122 7.94 16.31 -14.59
CA ARG A 122 8.58 14.98 -14.53
C ARG A 122 7.55 13.87 -14.28
N HIS A 123 6.61 14.08 -13.33
CA HIS A 123 5.59 13.09 -13.03
C HIS A 123 4.58 12.91 -14.16
N LEU A 124 4.23 13.97 -14.87
CA LEU A 124 3.41 13.88 -16.09
C LEU A 124 4.13 13.07 -17.18
N ASN A 125 5.41 13.29 -17.37
CA ASN A 125 6.20 12.51 -18.32
C ASN A 125 6.27 11.04 -17.93
N ALA A 126 6.52 10.73 -16.64
CA ALA A 126 6.54 9.36 -16.11
C ALA A 126 5.17 8.66 -16.26
N TRP A 127 4.09 9.40 -16.02
CA TRP A 127 2.72 8.94 -16.25
C TRP A 127 2.45 8.58 -17.71
N ASN A 128 2.83 9.48 -18.62
CA ASN A 128 2.63 9.28 -20.06
C ASN A 128 3.45 8.11 -20.62
N LEU A 129 4.65 7.87 -20.07
CA LEU A 129 5.50 6.74 -20.49
C LEU A 129 4.87 5.37 -20.17
N CYS A 130 4.04 5.28 -19.13
CA CYS A 130 3.35 4.03 -18.75
C CYS A 130 1.86 4.07 -19.07
N ASP A 131 1.37 5.05 -19.84
CA ASP A 131 -0.07 5.26 -20.12
C ASP A 131 -0.93 5.25 -18.84
N GLY A 132 -0.39 5.79 -17.75
CA GLY A 132 -1.02 5.81 -16.44
C GLY A 132 -1.16 4.45 -15.76
N ASP A 133 -0.50 3.41 -16.26
CA ASP A 133 -0.57 2.07 -15.68
C ASP A 133 0.41 1.88 -14.51
N LEU A 134 0.08 2.46 -13.36
CA LEU A 134 0.88 2.28 -12.15
C LEU A 134 0.75 0.88 -11.55
N ILE A 135 -0.32 0.16 -11.84
CA ILE A 135 -0.55 -1.21 -11.34
C ILE A 135 0.54 -2.14 -11.88
N THR A 136 0.82 -2.06 -13.18
CA THR A 136 1.90 -2.83 -13.79
C THR A 136 3.26 -2.48 -13.18
N ARG A 137 3.53 -1.20 -12.86
CA ARG A 137 4.77 -0.79 -12.20
C ARG A 137 4.92 -1.39 -10.80
N PHE A 138 3.85 -1.40 -9.98
CA PHE A 138 3.84 -2.07 -8.67
C PHE A 138 4.05 -3.57 -8.80
N SER A 139 3.37 -4.23 -9.72
CA SER A 139 3.52 -5.67 -9.98
C SER A 139 4.94 -6.04 -10.43
N GLU A 140 5.57 -5.18 -11.23
CA GLU A 140 6.96 -5.38 -11.68
C GLU A 140 7.94 -5.33 -10.51
N LEU A 141 7.82 -4.34 -9.61
CA LEU A 141 8.63 -4.22 -8.41
C LEU A 141 8.43 -5.42 -7.47
N GLN A 142 7.21 -5.97 -7.39
CA GLN A 142 6.94 -7.19 -6.64
C GLN A 142 7.65 -8.40 -7.27
N ARG A 143 7.58 -8.58 -8.58
CA ARG A 143 8.28 -9.67 -9.27
C ARG A 143 9.81 -9.57 -9.18
N GLN A 144 10.33 -8.36 -9.05
CA GLN A 144 11.77 -8.12 -8.83
C GLN A 144 12.21 -8.33 -7.37
N GLY A 145 11.27 -8.58 -6.43
CA GLY A 145 11.55 -8.74 -5.01
C GLY A 145 11.88 -7.44 -4.28
N VAL A 146 11.56 -6.27 -4.88
CA VAL A 146 11.74 -4.95 -4.25
C VAL A 146 10.56 -4.60 -3.35
N LEU A 147 9.36 -5.06 -3.73
CA LEU A 147 8.12 -4.88 -2.96
C LEU A 147 7.52 -6.22 -2.57
N ASP A 148 7.08 -6.33 -1.32
CA ASP A 148 6.09 -7.31 -0.87
C ASP A 148 4.74 -6.60 -0.74
N LEU A 149 3.75 -6.99 -1.57
CA LEU A 149 2.47 -6.30 -1.63
C LEU A 149 1.42 -6.99 -0.79
N LEU A 150 0.87 -6.26 0.19
CA LEU A 150 -0.26 -6.66 1.02
C LEU A 150 -1.56 -6.14 0.46
N THR A 151 -2.66 -6.85 0.75
CA THR A 151 -4.00 -6.31 0.57
C THR A 151 -4.49 -5.59 1.84
N CYS A 152 -5.75 -5.12 1.80
CA CYS A 152 -6.49 -4.57 2.93
C CYS A 152 -7.93 -5.09 2.89
N GLY A 153 -8.81 -4.68 3.80
CA GLY A 153 -10.25 -4.93 3.65
C GLY A 153 -10.79 -4.30 2.35
N ALA A 154 -11.73 -4.96 1.68
CA ALA A 154 -12.19 -4.57 0.34
C ALA A 154 -12.62 -3.09 0.23
N THR A 155 -13.34 -2.59 1.22
CA THR A 155 -13.79 -1.19 1.32
C THR A 155 -13.20 -0.48 2.54
N HIS A 156 -12.13 -1.01 3.11
CA HIS A 156 -11.51 -0.52 4.34
C HIS A 156 -12.47 -0.49 5.54
N GLY A 157 -13.48 -1.39 5.56
CA GLY A 157 -14.44 -1.48 6.66
C GLY A 157 -13.77 -1.94 7.95
N TYR A 158 -14.07 -1.26 9.07
CA TYR A 158 -13.54 -1.60 10.39
C TYR A 158 -14.06 -2.97 10.84
N LEU A 159 -13.25 -4.02 10.70
CA LEU A 159 -13.67 -5.41 10.85
C LEU A 159 -14.25 -5.76 12.24
N PRO A 160 -13.75 -5.21 13.37
CA PRO A 160 -14.36 -5.47 14.68
C PRO A 160 -15.83 -5.08 14.79
N LEU A 161 -16.27 -4.00 14.11
CA LEU A 161 -17.68 -3.62 14.07
C LEU A 161 -18.53 -4.54 13.20
N LEU A 162 -17.90 -5.27 12.28
CA LEU A 162 -18.58 -6.21 11.40
C LEU A 162 -18.64 -7.64 11.97
N ARG A 163 -18.07 -7.89 13.15
CA ARG A 163 -17.92 -9.25 13.71
C ARG A 163 -19.25 -9.97 13.92
N GLU A 164 -20.32 -9.23 14.21
CA GLU A 164 -21.68 -9.78 14.38
C GLU A 164 -22.31 -10.21 13.03
N HIS A 165 -21.66 -9.86 11.91
CA HIS A 165 -22.06 -10.20 10.55
C HIS A 165 -20.91 -10.94 9.83
N PRO A 166 -20.66 -12.23 10.12
CA PRO A 166 -19.52 -12.99 9.57
C PRO A 166 -19.45 -12.97 8.04
N GLU A 167 -20.61 -12.91 7.37
CA GLU A 167 -20.70 -12.84 5.92
C GLU A 167 -20.10 -11.53 5.38
N ALA A 168 -20.29 -10.42 6.09
CA ALA A 168 -19.71 -9.13 5.73
C ALA A 168 -18.18 -9.18 5.89
N VAL A 169 -17.66 -9.76 6.98
CA VAL A 169 -16.22 -9.97 7.19
C VAL A 169 -15.63 -10.82 6.08
N ARG A 170 -16.27 -11.96 5.77
CA ARG A 170 -15.83 -12.85 4.68
C ARG A 170 -15.85 -12.14 3.32
N ALA A 171 -16.87 -11.34 3.05
CA ALA A 171 -16.97 -10.55 1.82
C ALA A 171 -15.82 -9.54 1.72
N GLN A 172 -15.51 -8.82 2.82
CA GLN A 172 -14.37 -7.89 2.87
C GLN A 172 -13.05 -8.59 2.52
N LEU A 173 -12.77 -9.74 3.14
CA LEU A 173 -11.50 -10.45 2.92
C LEU A 173 -11.43 -11.10 1.53
N ARG A 174 -12.46 -11.84 1.12
CA ARG A 174 -12.47 -12.56 -0.17
C ARG A 174 -12.46 -11.61 -1.36
N THR A 175 -13.21 -10.52 -1.31
CA THR A 175 -13.21 -9.50 -2.37
C THR A 175 -11.85 -8.85 -2.46
N ALA A 176 -11.22 -8.53 -1.32
CA ALA A 176 -9.89 -7.95 -1.29
C ALA A 176 -8.85 -8.86 -1.97
N VAL A 177 -8.80 -10.14 -1.60
CA VAL A 177 -7.87 -11.13 -2.20
C VAL A 177 -8.14 -11.29 -3.70
N ARG A 178 -9.41 -11.33 -4.12
CA ARG A 178 -9.79 -11.45 -5.53
C ARG A 178 -9.36 -10.23 -6.35
N GLU A 179 -9.62 -9.02 -5.86
CA GLU A 179 -9.26 -7.80 -6.57
C GLU A 179 -7.75 -7.58 -6.63
N HIS A 180 -7.04 -7.89 -5.54
CA HIS A 180 -5.59 -7.88 -5.54
C HIS A 180 -5.03 -8.82 -6.63
N HIS A 181 -5.49 -10.08 -6.64
CA HIS A 181 -5.06 -11.04 -7.66
C HIS A 181 -5.45 -10.61 -9.08
N ARG A 182 -6.65 -10.08 -9.27
CA ARG A 182 -7.13 -9.62 -10.58
C ARG A 182 -6.28 -8.50 -11.16
N LEU A 183 -5.84 -7.56 -10.31
CA LEU A 183 -5.15 -6.35 -10.75
C LEU A 183 -3.62 -6.51 -10.74
N LEU A 184 -3.05 -7.21 -9.78
CA LEU A 184 -1.60 -7.36 -9.61
C LEU A 184 -1.05 -8.71 -10.12
N GLY A 185 -1.93 -9.66 -10.47
CA GLY A 185 -1.54 -10.97 -11.03
C GLY A 185 -1.19 -12.02 -9.99
N GLU A 186 -0.90 -11.63 -8.74
CA GLU A 186 -0.53 -12.54 -7.65
C GLU A 186 -1.51 -12.47 -6.50
N ARG A 187 -1.59 -13.55 -5.70
CA ARG A 187 -2.42 -13.57 -4.50
C ARG A 187 -1.64 -12.96 -3.34
N PRO A 188 -2.23 -12.05 -2.56
CA PRO A 188 -1.57 -11.50 -1.39
C PRO A 188 -1.41 -12.59 -0.32
N LEU A 189 -0.25 -12.64 0.32
CA LEU A 189 -0.03 -13.50 1.49
C LEU A 189 -0.37 -12.77 2.80
N GLY A 190 -0.30 -11.45 2.80
CA GLY A 190 -0.53 -10.62 3.96
C GLY A 190 -1.66 -9.59 3.77
N ILE A 191 -2.12 -9.06 4.89
CA ILE A 191 -3.14 -8.03 4.96
C ILE A 191 -2.74 -6.94 5.97
N TRP A 192 -2.91 -5.69 5.56
CA TRP A 192 -3.03 -4.59 6.51
C TRP A 192 -4.49 -4.57 6.98
N LEU A 193 -4.74 -4.93 8.24
CA LEU A 193 -6.10 -4.83 8.77
C LEU A 193 -6.54 -3.37 8.82
N PRO A 194 -7.78 -3.05 8.39
CA PRO A 194 -8.30 -1.70 8.51
C PRO A 194 -8.13 -1.17 9.93
N GLU A 195 -7.46 0.00 10.07
CA GLU A 195 -7.07 0.61 11.34
C GLU A 195 -6.24 -0.30 12.25
N CYS A 196 -5.52 -1.28 11.67
CA CYS A 196 -4.73 -2.29 12.38
C CYS A 196 -5.53 -3.07 13.43
N ALA A 197 -6.86 -3.13 13.30
CA ALA A 197 -7.76 -3.65 14.32
C ALA A 197 -8.03 -5.15 14.13
N TYR A 198 -7.87 -5.88 15.21
CA TYR A 198 -8.10 -7.31 15.29
C TYR A 198 -9.16 -7.64 16.34
N TYR A 199 -9.87 -8.74 16.17
CA TYR A 199 -10.71 -9.38 17.16
C TYR A 199 -10.52 -10.90 17.15
N GLU A 200 -10.76 -11.56 18.25
CA GLU A 200 -10.58 -13.01 18.42
C GLU A 200 -11.42 -13.80 17.40
N GLY A 201 -10.77 -14.68 16.65
CA GLY A 201 -11.37 -15.51 15.62
C GLY A 201 -11.32 -14.94 14.20
N LEU A 202 -10.86 -13.68 14.01
CA LEU A 202 -10.67 -13.10 12.67
C LEU A 202 -9.63 -13.87 11.85
N ASP A 203 -8.61 -14.44 12.50
CA ASP A 203 -7.58 -15.27 11.91
C ASP A 203 -8.14 -16.47 11.11
N ARG A 204 -9.27 -17.03 11.52
CA ARG A 204 -9.96 -18.11 10.80
C ARG A 204 -10.44 -17.64 9.43
N TRP A 205 -11.08 -16.47 9.38
CA TRP A 205 -11.57 -15.91 8.13
C TRP A 205 -10.43 -15.46 7.20
N MET A 206 -9.32 -14.96 7.78
CA MET A 206 -8.11 -14.63 7.03
C MET A 206 -7.52 -15.90 6.38
N ARG A 207 -7.36 -16.97 7.14
CA ARG A 207 -6.87 -18.25 6.64
C ARG A 207 -7.77 -18.81 5.54
N ASP A 208 -9.11 -18.78 5.72
CA ASP A 208 -10.06 -19.23 4.70
C ASP A 208 -9.99 -18.39 3.41
N ALA A 209 -9.52 -17.15 3.49
CA ALA A 209 -9.23 -16.28 2.35
C ALA A 209 -7.84 -16.53 1.75
N GLY A 210 -6.99 -17.35 2.39
CA GLY A 210 -5.61 -17.66 1.96
C GLY A 210 -4.55 -16.69 2.48
N LEU A 211 -4.92 -15.81 3.42
CA LEU A 211 -4.00 -14.85 4.05
C LEU A 211 -3.25 -15.54 5.18
N ARG A 212 -1.94 -15.27 5.30
CA ARG A 212 -1.03 -15.94 6.24
C ARG A 212 -0.57 -15.05 7.38
N TYR A 213 -0.55 -13.73 7.18
CA TYR A 213 -0.13 -12.77 8.19
C TYR A 213 -0.91 -11.46 8.08
N ALA A 214 -0.90 -10.70 9.17
CA ALA A 214 -1.52 -9.39 9.24
C ALA A 214 -0.65 -8.38 9.96
N VAL A 215 -0.78 -7.12 9.58
CA VAL A 215 -0.24 -5.99 10.34
C VAL A 215 -1.31 -5.52 11.32
N LEU A 216 -0.93 -5.47 12.61
CA LEU A 216 -1.78 -5.12 13.74
C LEU A 216 -1.23 -3.94 14.50
N ASP A 217 -2.09 -3.29 15.31
CA ASP A 217 -1.66 -2.31 16.29
C ASP A 217 -0.82 -2.96 17.40
N GLY A 218 0.30 -2.35 17.73
CA GLY A 218 1.19 -2.80 18.80
C GLY A 218 0.55 -2.88 20.19
N HIS A 219 -0.50 -2.09 20.45
CA HIS A 219 -1.23 -2.12 21.73
C HIS A 219 -1.81 -3.51 22.03
N GLY A 220 -2.31 -4.23 21.01
CA GLY A 220 -2.82 -5.58 21.19
C GLY A 220 -1.75 -6.56 21.70
N LEU A 221 -0.50 -6.36 21.31
CA LEU A 221 0.64 -7.17 21.74
C LEU A 221 1.14 -6.77 23.13
N LEU A 222 1.09 -5.49 23.50
CA LEU A 222 1.52 -5.01 24.81
C LEU A 222 0.71 -5.60 25.97
N HIS A 223 -0.54 -5.98 25.69
CA HIS A 223 -1.45 -6.61 26.66
C HIS A 223 -1.52 -8.13 26.54
N ALA A 224 -0.75 -8.75 25.63
CA ALA A 224 -0.70 -10.20 25.50
C ALA A 224 0.15 -10.87 26.60
N GLU A 225 -0.15 -12.12 26.94
CA GLU A 225 0.64 -12.96 27.84
C GLU A 225 1.13 -14.23 27.13
N PRO A 226 2.45 -14.52 27.14
CA PRO A 226 3.55 -13.68 27.63
C PRO A 226 3.72 -12.42 26.78
N ARG A 227 4.19 -11.33 27.37
CA ARG A 227 4.43 -10.08 26.62
C ARG A 227 5.56 -10.27 25.62
N PRO A 228 5.25 -10.21 24.34
CA PRO A 228 6.26 -10.22 23.31
C PRO A 228 7.00 -8.87 23.29
N ARG A 229 8.31 -8.84 23.00
CA ARG A 229 9.08 -7.59 22.97
C ARG A 229 9.49 -7.20 21.55
N TYR A 230 10.07 -8.12 20.82
CA TYR A 230 10.55 -7.86 19.44
C TYR A 230 10.47 -9.16 18.66
N GLY A 231 9.69 -9.19 17.61
CA GLY A 231 9.55 -10.38 16.80
C GLY A 231 8.18 -10.48 16.14
N VAL A 232 7.98 -11.58 15.48
CA VAL A 232 6.76 -11.91 14.79
C VAL A 232 5.99 -12.90 15.65
N TYR A 233 4.70 -12.70 15.84
CA TYR A 233 3.89 -13.45 16.78
C TYR A 233 2.74 -14.19 16.10
N ALA A 234 2.36 -15.32 16.67
CA ALA A 234 1.18 -16.05 16.27
C ALA A 234 0.04 -15.82 17.28
N PRO A 235 -1.18 -15.50 16.86
CA PRO A 235 -2.34 -15.51 17.75
C PRO A 235 -2.59 -16.93 18.28
N VAL A 236 -3.14 -17.03 19.49
CA VAL A 236 -3.25 -18.29 20.27
C VAL A 236 -3.94 -19.43 19.54
N SER A 237 -4.75 -19.15 18.56
CA SER A 237 -5.52 -20.18 17.85
C SER A 237 -4.82 -20.78 16.63
N TYR A 238 -3.80 -20.12 16.02
CA TYR A 238 -3.09 -20.65 14.84
C TYR A 238 -1.81 -19.87 14.50
N THR A 239 -0.89 -20.54 13.79
CA THR A 239 0.41 -20.09 13.31
C THR A 239 0.34 -19.00 12.23
N HIS A 240 -0.05 -17.78 12.57
CA HIS A 240 0.07 -16.63 11.69
C HIS A 240 0.92 -15.55 12.35
N LEU A 241 1.85 -15.05 11.58
CA LEU A 241 2.84 -14.08 12.01
C LEU A 241 2.23 -12.67 11.97
N THR A 242 2.29 -11.94 13.06
CA THR A 242 1.88 -10.53 13.13
C THR A 242 3.11 -9.66 13.37
N LEU A 243 3.25 -8.59 12.60
CA LEU A 243 4.28 -7.59 12.83
C LEU A 243 3.72 -6.48 13.72
N PRO A 244 4.39 -6.11 14.81
CA PRO A 244 3.98 -4.96 15.60
C PRO A 244 4.23 -3.67 14.80
N THR A 245 3.24 -2.80 14.72
CA THR A 245 3.42 -1.43 14.27
C THR A 245 3.80 -0.58 15.48
N ASN A 246 4.99 0.01 15.49
CA ASN A 246 5.35 1.00 16.48
C ASN A 246 4.74 2.34 16.09
N HIS A 247 3.65 2.74 16.74
CA HIS A 247 3.28 4.15 16.79
C HIS A 247 4.09 4.79 17.93
N PRO A 248 4.87 5.84 17.67
CA PRO A 248 5.41 6.64 18.77
C PRO A 248 4.24 7.29 19.49
N VAL A 249 4.21 7.16 20.82
CA VAL A 249 3.33 7.89 21.73
C VAL A 249 3.82 9.32 21.84
#